data_0741a50e5b3b17a2111a23f32818b955
#
_entry.id   0741a50e5b3b17a2111a23f32818b955
#
_cell.length_a   1.000
_cell.length_b   1.000
_cell.length_c   1.000
_cell.angle_alpha   90.00
_cell.angle_beta   90.00
_cell.angle_gamma   90.00
#
_symmetry.space_group_name_H-M   'P 1'
#
loop_
_entity.id
_entity.type
_entity.pdbx_description
1 polymer ?
#
loop_
_entity_poly.entity_id
_entity_poly.type
_entity_poly.pdbx_seq_one_letter_code
_entity_poly.pdbx_strand_id
1 'polypeptide(L)'
;VVAEVVYVNGAEESRTILSTNVTKEPVTQVMVVGTKKQLAASGNAVVQGDGVYTGSFTWPLPVCTNVHQKYHNGHKAWDISSGPVAVFNQKVVAADGGTVVQVENGYNGGYGKTVVIRHTNGLETLYAHLNSIDVVVGQKVSRGQTIGRAGNSGRSFGPHLHFEVRKNGVKVNPIDYLTPTSYR
;
A
#
# COMPACT_ATOMS: atom_id res chain seq x y z
N VAL A 1 -40.02 -11.69 23.31
CA VAL A 1 -40.25 -12.23 24.66
C VAL A 1 -41.73 -12.41 24.84
N VAL A 2 -42.17 -13.60 25.15
CA VAL A 2 -43.53 -13.91 25.59
C VAL A 2 -43.45 -14.18 27.07
N ALA A 3 -44.25 -13.48 27.82
CA ALA A 3 -44.30 -13.63 29.26
C ALA A 3 -45.77 -13.71 29.72
N GLU A 4 -45.99 -14.57 30.71
CA GLU A 4 -47.24 -14.58 31.47
C GLU A 4 -47.12 -13.61 32.61
N VAL A 5 -48.08 -12.65 32.70
CA VAL A 5 -48.10 -11.62 33.72
C VAL A 5 -49.40 -11.73 34.52
N VAL A 6 -49.26 -11.89 35.79
CA VAL A 6 -50.41 -11.97 36.71
C VAL A 6 -50.59 -10.59 37.36
N TYR A 7 -51.82 -10.06 37.27
CA TYR A 7 -52.20 -8.82 37.89
C TYR A 7 -53.22 -9.08 39.04
N VAL A 8 -52.97 -8.48 40.18
CA VAL A 8 -53.90 -8.42 41.30
C VAL A 8 -54.23 -7.00 41.63
N ASN A 9 -55.52 -6.65 41.66
CA ASN A 9 -56.02 -5.30 41.93
C ASN A 9 -55.40 -4.21 41.02
N GLY A 10 -55.08 -4.60 39.76
CA GLY A 10 -54.50 -3.67 38.77
C GLY A 10 -52.98 -3.44 38.86
N ALA A 11 -52.32 -4.07 39.81
CA ALA A 11 -50.85 -4.07 39.93
C ALA A 11 -50.26 -5.40 39.46
N GLU A 12 -49.10 -5.35 38.77
CA GLU A 12 -48.37 -6.55 38.35
C GLU A 12 -47.79 -7.24 39.59
N GLU A 13 -48.27 -8.49 39.88
CA GLU A 13 -47.85 -9.26 41.01
C GLU A 13 -46.70 -10.23 40.67
N SER A 14 -46.76 -10.81 39.48
CA SER A 14 -45.68 -11.68 39.01
C SER A 14 -45.57 -11.70 37.49
N ARG A 15 -44.34 -11.98 37.01
CA ARG A 15 -44.06 -12.15 35.59
C ARG A 15 -43.22 -13.39 35.38
N THR A 16 -43.74 -14.36 34.63
CA THR A 16 -43.01 -15.55 34.23
C THR A 16 -42.70 -15.46 32.75
N ILE A 17 -41.38 -15.47 32.37
CA ILE A 17 -40.95 -15.48 30.96
C ILE A 17 -41.14 -16.91 30.44
N LEU A 18 -42.09 -17.10 29.51
CA LEU A 18 -42.41 -18.41 28.92
C LEU A 18 -41.49 -18.75 27.74
N SER A 19 -41.07 -17.73 26.96
CA SER A 19 -40.10 -17.89 25.89
C SER A 19 -39.40 -16.59 25.55
N THR A 20 -38.11 -16.66 25.29
CA THR A 20 -37.34 -15.61 24.64
C THR A 20 -37.05 -16.05 23.21
N ASN A 21 -37.81 -15.52 22.25
CA ASN A 21 -37.42 -15.66 20.87
C ASN A 21 -36.55 -14.46 20.52
N VAL A 22 -35.26 -14.68 20.33
CA VAL A 22 -34.35 -13.64 19.83
C VAL A 22 -34.69 -13.45 18.37
N THR A 23 -35.52 -12.44 18.06
CA THR A 23 -35.96 -12.12 16.70
C THR A 23 -34.85 -11.44 15.87
N LYS A 24 -33.72 -11.18 16.49
CA LYS A 24 -32.48 -10.70 15.82
C LYS A 24 -31.30 -11.18 16.65
N GLU A 25 -30.54 -12.11 16.12
CA GLU A 25 -29.21 -12.37 16.66
C GLU A 25 -28.40 -11.06 16.60
N PRO A 26 -27.56 -10.76 17.61
CA PRO A 26 -26.62 -9.67 17.47
C PRO A 26 -25.80 -9.98 16.22
N VAL A 27 -25.98 -9.18 15.18
CA VAL A 27 -25.09 -9.23 14.02
C VAL A 27 -23.74 -8.84 14.59
N THR A 28 -22.88 -9.85 14.78
CA THR A 28 -21.46 -9.57 14.92
C THR A 28 -21.15 -8.70 13.71
N GLN A 29 -20.80 -7.45 13.95
CA GLN A 29 -20.38 -6.56 12.88
C GLN A 29 -19.11 -7.19 12.35
N VAL A 30 -19.25 -8.06 11.35
CA VAL A 30 -18.15 -8.49 10.52
C VAL A 30 -17.77 -7.21 9.81
N MET A 31 -16.76 -6.50 10.33
CA MET A 31 -16.01 -5.56 9.52
C MET A 31 -15.38 -6.43 8.44
N VAL A 32 -16.08 -6.58 7.33
CA VAL A 32 -15.47 -6.97 6.08
C VAL A 32 -14.55 -5.80 5.76
N VAL A 33 -13.32 -5.86 6.29
CA VAL A 33 -12.22 -5.16 5.68
C VAL A 33 -12.20 -5.74 4.27
N GLY A 34 -12.80 -5.00 3.35
CA GLY A 34 -12.88 -5.42 1.97
C GLY A 34 -11.46 -5.57 1.48
N THR A 35 -10.95 -6.78 1.52
CA THR A 35 -9.91 -7.19 0.61
C THR A 35 -10.56 -7.17 -0.76
N LYS A 36 -10.75 -5.96 -1.27
CA LYS A 36 -11.01 -5.76 -2.68
C LYS A 36 -9.76 -6.33 -3.34
N LYS A 37 -9.82 -7.59 -3.76
CA LYS A 37 -8.83 -8.21 -4.60
C LYS A 37 -8.82 -7.36 -5.85
N GLN A 38 -7.98 -6.33 -5.86
CA GLN A 38 -7.81 -5.48 -7.02
C GLN A 38 -7.09 -6.37 -8.02
N LEU A 39 -7.85 -6.92 -8.94
CA LEU A 39 -7.31 -7.61 -10.10
C LEU A 39 -6.39 -6.59 -10.79
N ALA A 40 -5.15 -6.96 -10.98
CA ALA A 40 -4.23 -6.19 -11.81
C ALA A 40 -4.97 -5.87 -13.12
N ALA A 41 -5.00 -4.61 -13.51
CA ALA A 41 -5.75 -4.12 -14.66
C ALA A 41 -5.17 -4.59 -16.02
N SER A 42 -4.27 -5.56 -15.99
CA SER A 42 -3.69 -6.25 -17.14
C SER A 42 -3.81 -7.75 -16.88
N GLY A 43 -4.36 -8.49 -17.82
CA GLY A 43 -4.63 -9.93 -17.73
C GLY A 43 -3.40 -10.83 -17.54
N ASN A 44 -2.33 -10.30 -16.97
CA ASN A 44 -1.13 -11.03 -16.61
C ASN A 44 -1.29 -11.64 -15.22
N ALA A 45 -0.94 -12.89 -15.07
CA ALA A 45 -0.87 -13.55 -13.77
C ALA A 45 0.01 -12.74 -12.80
N VAL A 46 -0.50 -12.50 -11.59
CA VAL A 46 0.27 -11.83 -10.54
C VAL A 46 1.50 -12.69 -10.21
N VAL A 47 2.68 -12.19 -10.53
CA VAL A 47 3.93 -12.89 -10.21
C VAL A 47 4.19 -12.74 -8.73
N GLN A 48 4.08 -13.85 -7.99
CA GLN A 48 4.34 -13.88 -6.55
C GLN A 48 5.85 -13.98 -6.32
N GLY A 49 6.40 -13.03 -5.57
CA GLY A 49 7.78 -13.08 -5.09
C GLY A 49 7.91 -13.86 -3.77
N ASP A 50 9.12 -14.00 -3.28
CA ASP A 50 9.42 -14.67 -2.01
C ASP A 50 9.15 -13.80 -0.77
N GLY A 51 9.12 -12.48 -0.95
CA GLY A 51 8.96 -11.50 0.13
C GLY A 51 10.17 -11.40 1.05
N VAL A 52 11.30 -11.99 0.68
CA VAL A 52 12.49 -12.03 1.51
C VAL A 52 13.23 -10.69 1.44
N TYR A 53 13.37 -10.05 2.59
CA TYR A 53 14.20 -8.86 2.75
C TYR A 53 15.67 -9.27 2.77
N THR A 54 16.47 -8.72 1.84
CA THR A 54 17.89 -9.08 1.70
C THR A 54 18.81 -8.18 2.52
N GLY A 55 18.33 -7.04 2.97
CA GLY A 55 19.11 -6.02 3.68
C GLY A 55 19.91 -5.11 2.76
N SER A 56 19.73 -5.25 1.45
CA SER A 56 20.44 -4.44 0.46
C SER A 56 19.48 -3.97 -0.63
N PHE A 57 19.16 -2.69 -0.63
CA PHE A 57 18.27 -2.13 -1.65
C PHE A 57 18.93 -2.09 -3.03
N THR A 58 18.17 -2.48 -4.05
CA THR A 58 18.52 -2.24 -5.44
C THR A 58 17.90 -0.95 -5.94
N TRP A 59 18.44 -0.40 -7.02
CA TRP A 59 17.95 0.83 -7.63
C TRP A 59 16.53 0.63 -8.19
N PRO A 60 15.56 1.48 -7.80
CA PRO A 60 14.14 1.23 -8.09
C PRO A 60 13.73 1.55 -9.54
N LEU A 61 14.55 2.28 -10.29
CA LEU A 61 14.31 2.65 -11.70
C LEU A 61 15.53 2.28 -12.56
N PRO A 62 15.68 1.02 -12.99
CA PRO A 62 16.94 0.50 -13.58
C PRO A 62 17.45 1.24 -14.81
N VAL A 63 16.55 1.86 -15.59
CA VAL A 63 16.91 2.60 -16.82
C VAL A 63 17.44 4.02 -16.56
N CYS A 64 17.30 4.51 -15.33
CA CYS A 64 17.69 5.88 -14.98
C CYS A 64 18.28 5.92 -13.58
N THR A 65 19.54 6.31 -13.51
CA THR A 65 20.29 6.46 -12.25
C THR A 65 20.42 7.90 -11.79
N ASN A 66 19.84 8.85 -12.51
CA ASN A 66 19.92 10.28 -12.18
C ASN A 66 18.83 10.67 -11.17
N VAL A 67 19.24 11.23 -10.03
CA VAL A 67 18.35 11.83 -9.04
C VAL A 67 18.24 13.32 -9.33
N HIS A 68 17.11 13.72 -9.94
CA HIS A 68 16.82 15.11 -10.28
C HIS A 68 16.60 15.96 -9.02
N GLN A 69 15.83 15.45 -8.07
CA GLN A 69 15.61 16.10 -6.78
C GLN A 69 15.97 15.13 -5.64
N LYS A 70 16.94 15.56 -4.82
CA LYS A 70 17.44 14.80 -3.67
C LYS A 70 16.63 15.07 -2.40
N TYR A 71 16.82 14.22 -1.40
CA TYR A 71 16.24 14.40 -0.08
C TYR A 71 16.73 15.69 0.60
N HIS A 72 15.80 16.53 1.07
CA HIS A 72 16.06 17.74 1.85
C HIS A 72 14.85 18.13 2.71
N ASN A 73 14.93 19.25 3.47
CA ASN A 73 13.86 19.62 4.42
C ASN A 73 12.48 19.83 3.78
N GLY A 74 12.41 20.35 2.57
CA GLY A 74 11.16 20.56 1.81
C GLY A 74 10.73 19.37 0.98
N HIS A 75 11.61 18.34 0.80
CA HIS A 75 11.35 17.18 -0.04
C HIS A 75 11.98 15.93 0.57
N LYS A 76 11.18 15.14 1.26
CA LYS A 76 11.62 13.95 2.00
C LYS A 76 11.60 12.68 1.14
N ALA A 77 12.18 12.76 -0.07
CA ALA A 77 12.19 11.71 -1.08
C ALA A 77 13.35 11.90 -2.06
N TRP A 78 13.47 10.99 -3.01
CA TRP A 78 14.20 11.16 -4.24
C TRP A 78 13.25 11.19 -5.43
N ASP A 79 13.39 12.20 -6.31
CA ASP A 79 12.76 12.18 -7.62
C ASP A 79 13.79 11.75 -8.67
N ILE A 80 13.54 10.58 -9.27
CA ILE A 80 14.45 9.92 -10.19
C ILE A 80 13.95 10.15 -11.62
N SER A 81 14.72 10.90 -12.41
CA SER A 81 14.42 11.14 -13.82
C SER A 81 15.68 11.50 -14.60
N SER A 82 15.68 11.23 -15.90
CA SER A 82 16.80 11.62 -16.82
C SER A 82 16.36 12.61 -17.90
N GLY A 83 15.30 13.38 -17.65
CA GLY A 83 14.68 14.25 -18.63
C GLY A 83 13.34 13.71 -19.13
N PRO A 84 12.59 14.48 -19.94
CA PRO A 84 11.15 14.25 -20.11
C PRO A 84 10.74 12.97 -20.84
N VAL A 85 11.65 12.32 -21.55
CA VAL A 85 11.28 11.21 -22.45
C VAL A 85 11.74 9.84 -21.94
N ALA A 86 12.84 9.77 -21.21
CA ALA A 86 13.53 8.51 -20.96
C ALA A 86 12.90 7.64 -19.87
N VAL A 87 12.10 8.19 -18.94
CA VAL A 87 11.57 7.44 -17.79
C VAL A 87 10.09 7.09 -17.90
N PHE A 88 9.32 7.77 -18.75
CA PHE A 88 7.89 7.48 -18.89
C PHE A 88 7.66 6.04 -19.34
N ASN A 89 6.77 5.34 -18.64
CA ASN A 89 6.41 3.94 -18.87
C ASN A 89 7.55 2.93 -18.71
N GLN A 90 8.67 3.32 -18.11
CA GLN A 90 9.77 2.41 -17.80
C GLN A 90 9.47 1.60 -16.54
N LYS A 91 10.07 0.39 -16.46
CA LYS A 91 9.86 -0.52 -15.33
C LYS A 91 10.33 0.12 -14.03
N VAL A 92 9.46 0.07 -13.03
CA VAL A 92 9.80 0.33 -11.63
C VAL A 92 9.85 -1.00 -10.91
N VAL A 93 10.90 -1.20 -10.13
CA VAL A 93 11.14 -2.47 -9.42
C VAL A 93 11.15 -2.27 -7.91
N ALA A 94 10.78 -3.32 -7.18
CA ALA A 94 10.89 -3.35 -5.72
C ALA A 94 12.36 -3.20 -5.31
N ALA A 95 12.66 -2.22 -4.46
CA ALA A 95 14.02 -1.96 -3.99
C ALA A 95 14.57 -3.15 -3.18
N ASP A 96 13.72 -3.84 -2.42
CA ASP A 96 14.04 -5.11 -1.78
C ASP A 96 12.78 -5.98 -1.65
N GLY A 97 12.95 -7.22 -1.20
CA GLY A 97 11.84 -8.13 -0.94
C GLY A 97 10.96 -7.66 0.20
N GLY A 98 9.67 -7.95 0.12
CA GLY A 98 8.69 -7.52 1.11
C GLY A 98 7.26 -7.87 0.73
N THR A 99 6.33 -7.23 1.42
CA THR A 99 4.89 -7.37 1.16
C THR A 99 4.30 -6.03 0.74
N VAL A 100 3.54 -6.00 -0.32
CA VAL A 100 2.79 -4.81 -0.76
C VAL A 100 1.70 -4.53 0.28
N VAL A 101 1.78 -3.38 0.93
CA VAL A 101 0.83 -2.99 2.00
C VAL A 101 -0.16 -1.93 1.56
N GLN A 102 0.14 -1.21 0.48
CA GLN A 102 -0.75 -0.20 -0.07
C GLN A 102 -0.60 -0.11 -1.59
N VAL A 103 -1.73 0.04 -2.27
CA VAL A 103 -1.85 0.34 -3.70
C VAL A 103 -2.92 1.40 -3.87
N GLU A 104 -2.59 2.52 -4.52
CA GLU A 104 -3.52 3.61 -4.80
C GLU A 104 -3.51 3.94 -6.29
N ASN A 105 -4.70 4.04 -6.87
CA ASN A 105 -4.88 4.35 -8.30
C ASN A 105 -5.40 5.78 -8.57
N GLY A 106 -5.67 6.56 -7.50
CA GLY A 106 -6.23 7.91 -7.57
C GLY A 106 -5.19 9.02 -7.41
N TYR A 107 -5.67 10.21 -7.05
CA TYR A 107 -4.84 11.40 -6.81
C TYR A 107 -3.96 11.26 -5.55
N ASN A 108 -4.47 10.58 -4.51
CA ASN A 108 -3.75 10.20 -3.29
C ASN A 108 -2.92 11.35 -2.67
N GLY A 109 -3.56 12.49 -2.39
CA GLY A 109 -2.89 13.65 -1.78
C GLY A 109 -1.74 14.24 -2.60
N GLY A 110 -1.72 13.97 -3.92
CA GLY A 110 -0.68 14.42 -4.83
C GLY A 110 0.28 13.33 -5.30
N TYR A 111 0.40 12.20 -4.59
CA TYR A 111 1.28 11.09 -5.00
C TYR A 111 0.83 10.40 -6.30
N GLY A 112 -0.44 10.52 -6.68
CA GLY A 112 -0.98 9.81 -7.82
C GLY A 112 -1.02 8.30 -7.58
N LYS A 113 -0.81 7.53 -8.63
CA LYS A 113 -0.72 6.07 -8.54
C LYS A 113 0.52 5.68 -7.73
N THR A 114 0.30 4.88 -6.68
CA THR A 114 1.31 4.63 -5.64
C THR A 114 1.31 3.18 -5.22
N VAL A 115 2.50 2.65 -4.95
CA VAL A 115 2.73 1.36 -4.29
C VAL A 115 3.55 1.60 -3.03
N VAL A 116 3.20 0.93 -1.93
CA VAL A 116 4.02 0.87 -0.71
C VAL A 116 4.36 -0.59 -0.41
N ILE A 117 5.63 -0.87 -0.22
CA ILE A 117 6.14 -2.19 0.15
C ILE A 117 6.69 -2.09 1.57
N ARG A 118 6.22 -2.99 2.43
CA ARG A 118 6.76 -3.18 3.78
C ARG A 118 7.82 -4.26 3.73
N HIS A 119 9.00 -3.90 4.20
CA HIS A 119 10.13 -4.78 4.44
C HIS A 119 10.18 -5.20 5.92
N THR A 120 11.21 -5.91 6.33
CA THR A 120 11.44 -6.19 7.76
C THR A 120 12.02 -4.97 8.49
N ASN A 121 12.11 -5.05 9.81
CA ASN A 121 12.75 -4.03 10.67
C ASN A 121 12.12 -2.63 10.59
N GLY A 122 10.79 -2.55 10.31
CA GLY A 122 10.06 -1.29 10.25
C GLY A 122 10.37 -0.42 9.03
N LEU A 123 11.04 -0.98 8.02
CA LEU A 123 11.31 -0.31 6.76
C LEU A 123 10.12 -0.43 5.79
N GLU A 124 9.82 0.66 5.11
CA GLU A 124 8.89 0.69 3.98
C GLU A 124 9.50 1.51 2.84
N THR A 125 9.20 1.12 1.61
CA THR A 125 9.50 1.92 0.42
C THR A 125 8.21 2.32 -0.29
N LEU A 126 8.15 3.57 -0.74
CA LEU A 126 7.02 4.13 -1.47
C LEU A 126 7.48 4.53 -2.87
N TYR A 127 6.66 4.18 -3.85
CA TYR A 127 6.84 4.42 -5.28
C TYR A 127 5.63 5.19 -5.78
N ALA A 128 5.80 6.45 -6.18
CA ALA A 128 4.69 7.30 -6.58
C ALA A 128 4.84 7.85 -8.00
N HIS A 129 3.81 8.58 -8.45
CA HIS A 129 3.62 9.11 -9.80
C HIS A 129 3.63 8.05 -10.90
N LEU A 130 3.25 6.80 -10.55
CA LEU A 130 3.26 5.67 -11.50
C LEU A 130 2.27 5.88 -12.66
N ASN A 131 2.61 5.33 -13.83
CA ASN A 131 1.71 5.22 -14.97
C ASN A 131 0.79 3.99 -14.83
N SER A 132 1.36 2.84 -14.45
CA SER A 132 0.62 1.62 -14.15
C SER A 132 1.16 0.93 -12.91
N ILE A 133 0.31 0.10 -12.29
CA ILE A 133 0.64 -0.72 -11.14
C ILE A 133 0.42 -2.18 -11.52
N ASP A 134 1.43 -3.02 -11.32
CA ASP A 134 1.46 -4.42 -11.74
C ASP A 134 1.37 -5.39 -10.53
N VAL A 135 1.08 -4.86 -9.33
CA VAL A 135 0.99 -5.61 -8.07
C VAL A 135 -0.30 -5.29 -7.32
N VAL A 136 -0.65 -6.13 -6.36
CA VAL A 136 -1.85 -5.96 -5.51
C VAL A 136 -1.47 -5.99 -4.02
N VAL A 137 -2.33 -5.40 -3.17
CA VAL A 137 -2.15 -5.44 -1.71
C VAL A 137 -2.11 -6.88 -1.21
N GLY A 138 -1.17 -7.17 -0.31
CA GLY A 138 -0.91 -8.50 0.24
C GLY A 138 0.04 -9.35 -0.60
N GLN A 139 0.40 -8.92 -1.81
CA GLN A 139 1.36 -9.64 -2.65
C GLN A 139 2.76 -9.58 -2.04
N LYS A 140 3.45 -10.72 -1.99
CA LYS A 140 4.87 -10.78 -1.72
C LYS A 140 5.64 -10.47 -3.00
N VAL A 141 6.68 -9.66 -2.87
CA VAL A 141 7.56 -9.28 -3.99
C VAL A 141 9.00 -9.57 -3.62
N SER A 142 9.78 -10.00 -4.59
CA SER A 142 11.23 -10.17 -4.45
C SER A 142 11.95 -8.87 -4.82
N ARG A 143 13.17 -8.70 -4.32
CA ARG A 143 14.07 -7.61 -4.74
C ARG A 143 14.24 -7.60 -6.27
N GLY A 144 14.08 -6.43 -6.88
CA GLY A 144 14.17 -6.27 -8.34
C GLY A 144 12.94 -6.73 -9.13
N GLN A 145 11.90 -7.24 -8.46
CA GLN A 145 10.65 -7.59 -9.13
C GLN A 145 9.95 -6.35 -9.65
N THR A 146 9.47 -6.37 -10.90
CA THR A 146 8.65 -5.28 -11.45
C THR A 146 7.35 -5.12 -10.67
N ILE A 147 7.04 -3.90 -10.25
CA ILE A 147 5.85 -3.55 -9.46
C ILE A 147 4.95 -2.54 -10.17
N GLY A 148 5.41 -1.97 -11.27
CA GLY A 148 4.68 -0.99 -12.07
C GLY A 148 5.59 -0.27 -13.04
N ARG A 149 5.09 0.86 -13.55
CA ARG A 149 5.83 1.67 -14.51
C ARG A 149 5.83 3.13 -14.09
N ALA A 150 6.97 3.81 -14.26
CA ALA A 150 7.12 5.22 -13.98
C ALA A 150 6.21 6.07 -14.87
N GLY A 151 5.70 7.17 -14.34
CA GLY A 151 4.73 8.00 -15.04
C GLY A 151 4.74 9.45 -14.62
N ASN A 152 3.55 10.06 -14.67
CA ASN A 152 3.32 11.47 -14.36
C ASN A 152 1.94 11.66 -13.70
N SER A 153 1.48 10.68 -12.91
CA SER A 153 0.18 10.76 -12.24
C SER A 153 0.24 11.62 -10.96
N GLY A 154 -0.91 12.13 -10.53
CA GLY A 154 -0.99 12.98 -9.34
C GLY A 154 -0.47 14.39 -9.58
N ARG A 155 0.18 14.99 -8.56
CA ARG A 155 0.79 16.33 -8.65
C ARG A 155 2.24 16.20 -9.10
N SER A 156 2.47 16.15 -10.38
CA SER A 156 3.78 15.99 -11.00
C SER A 156 3.95 16.93 -12.18
N PHE A 157 5.13 17.50 -12.36
CA PHE A 157 5.45 18.45 -13.43
C PHE A 157 6.09 17.79 -14.65
N GLY A 158 6.35 16.49 -14.59
CA GLY A 158 6.96 15.72 -15.67
C GLY A 158 7.22 14.28 -15.26
N PRO A 159 7.46 13.37 -16.23
CA PRO A 159 7.68 11.96 -15.91
C PRO A 159 8.87 11.73 -14.98
N HIS A 160 8.63 11.10 -13.83
CA HIS A 160 9.65 10.70 -12.87
C HIS A 160 9.13 9.60 -11.94
N LEU A 161 10.02 8.98 -11.19
CA LEU A 161 9.69 8.16 -10.05
C LEU A 161 9.98 8.95 -8.78
N HIS A 162 8.94 9.22 -7.98
CA HIS A 162 9.08 9.70 -6.62
C HIS A 162 9.30 8.49 -5.70
N PHE A 163 10.45 8.44 -5.04
CA PHE A 163 10.88 7.32 -4.21
C PHE A 163 11.16 7.74 -2.78
N GLU A 164 10.46 7.11 -1.82
CA GLU A 164 10.68 7.32 -0.39
C GLU A 164 11.17 6.05 0.29
N VAL A 165 12.03 6.22 1.28
CA VAL A 165 12.30 5.23 2.31
C VAL A 165 11.73 5.74 3.62
N ARG A 166 11.01 4.86 4.33
CA ARG A 166 10.44 5.16 5.64
C ARG A 166 10.94 4.14 6.65
N LYS A 167 11.31 4.60 7.83
CA LYS A 167 11.66 3.75 8.97
C LYS A 167 10.72 4.06 10.12
N ASN A 168 9.95 3.06 10.56
CA ASN A 168 8.93 3.21 11.61
C ASN A 168 7.98 4.40 11.32
N GLY A 169 7.53 4.56 10.07
CA GLY A 169 6.64 5.61 9.61
C GLY A 169 7.32 6.97 9.34
N VAL A 170 8.59 7.16 9.68
CA VAL A 170 9.34 8.40 9.45
C VAL A 170 10.11 8.31 8.13
N LYS A 171 9.97 9.33 7.27
CA LYS A 171 10.74 9.44 6.03
C LYS A 171 12.21 9.71 6.32
N VAL A 172 13.07 8.89 5.77
CA VAL A 172 14.54 8.95 5.91
C VAL A 172 15.21 9.12 4.55
N ASN A 173 16.48 9.51 4.56
CA ASN A 173 17.21 9.72 3.31
C ASN A 173 17.46 8.37 2.60
N PRO A 174 17.00 8.19 1.36
CA PRO A 174 17.23 6.94 0.62
C PRO A 174 18.69 6.56 0.44
N ILE A 175 19.63 7.53 0.48
CA ILE A 175 21.07 7.28 0.33
C ILE A 175 21.63 6.35 1.41
N ASP A 176 21.01 6.31 2.57
CA ASP A 176 21.45 5.49 3.70
C ASP A 176 21.15 4.00 3.47
N TYR A 177 20.36 3.67 2.45
CA TYR A 177 19.86 2.32 2.16
C TYR A 177 20.27 1.79 0.79
N LEU A 178 20.56 2.69 -0.15
CA LEU A 178 21.00 2.31 -1.49
C LEU A 178 22.53 2.19 -1.52
N THR A 179 23.03 1.03 -1.98
CA THR A 179 24.45 0.82 -2.13
C THR A 179 25.02 1.67 -3.29
N PRO A 180 26.29 2.09 -3.25
CA PRO A 180 26.91 2.86 -4.33
C PRO A 180 26.85 2.19 -5.71
N THR A 181 26.80 0.83 -5.75
CA THR A 181 26.65 0.06 -6.99
C THR A 181 25.26 0.13 -7.60
N SER A 182 24.24 0.49 -6.83
CA SER A 182 22.88 0.74 -7.32
C SER A 182 22.64 2.20 -7.75
N TYR A 183 23.68 3.03 -7.68
CA TYR A 183 23.61 4.48 -7.83
C TYR A 183 24.40 5.02 -9.05
N ARG A 184 24.92 4.12 -9.91
CA ARG A 184 25.70 4.48 -11.09
C ARG A 184 24.84 4.79 -12.31
#